data_e9fcfda01625692fb1b4277d6b88cc67
#
_entry.id   e9fcfda01625692fb1b4277d6b88cc67
#
_cell.length_a   1.000
_cell.length_b   1.000
_cell.length_c   1.000
_cell.angle_alpha   90.00
_cell.angle_beta   90.00
_cell.angle_gamma   90.00
#
_symmetry.space_group_name_H-M   'P 1'
#
loop_
_entity.id
_entity.type
_entity.pdbx_description
1 polymer ?
#
loop_
_entity_poly.entity_id
_entity_poly.type
_entity_poly.pdbx_seq_one_letter_code
_entity_poly.pdbx_strand_id
1 'polypeptide(L)'
;DEPIASQTEEDVFEALGLDYIPPELREAAGEIEAAADGSLPTLVEADDVRCDIHMHTTETDGSASIAEMGEAARELGYDCIAITDHSQAVTVANGMTPERFRDHIDAIRQASDDVDGIELLAGIEVDILKDGSLDMDDALLDDAEWVVGSVHSHFNLEPQAMTDRLLGAIETGLLDAMGHPTGRILGGRDG
;
A
#
# COMPACT_ATOMS: atom_id res chain seq x y z
N ASP A 1 -18.92 11.41 -45.15
CA ASP A 1 -19.46 11.49 -43.78
C ASP A 1 -18.33 12.07 -42.92
N GLU A 2 -18.56 13.22 -42.31
CA GLU A 2 -17.63 13.78 -41.34
C GLU A 2 -17.90 13.16 -39.97
N PRO A 3 -16.84 12.88 -39.15
CA PRO A 3 -17.06 12.37 -37.81
C PRO A 3 -17.75 13.43 -36.93
N ILE A 4 -18.68 13.00 -36.07
CA ILE A 4 -19.41 13.89 -35.18
C ILE A 4 -18.53 14.34 -34.03
N ALA A 5 -17.68 13.43 -33.51
CA ALA A 5 -16.71 13.67 -32.45
C ALA A 5 -15.55 12.68 -32.62
N SER A 6 -14.30 13.12 -32.43
CA SER A 6 -13.15 12.22 -32.57
C SER A 6 -11.79 12.85 -32.20
N GLN A 7 -11.77 14.04 -31.61
CA GLN A 7 -10.53 14.69 -31.23
C GLN A 7 -10.04 14.20 -29.86
N THR A 8 -10.98 14.05 -28.92
CA THR A 8 -10.72 13.52 -27.58
C THR A 8 -11.73 12.44 -27.22
N GLU A 9 -11.50 11.69 -26.15
CA GLU A 9 -12.49 10.76 -25.62
C GLU A 9 -13.70 11.49 -25.06
N GLU A 10 -13.49 12.62 -24.40
CA GLU A 10 -14.55 13.46 -23.83
C GLU A 10 -15.55 13.90 -24.91
N ASP A 11 -15.06 14.31 -26.11
CA ASP A 11 -15.93 14.66 -27.24
C ASP A 11 -16.86 13.51 -27.65
N VAL A 12 -16.38 12.26 -27.52
CA VAL A 12 -17.17 11.07 -27.86
C VAL A 12 -18.27 10.84 -26.83
N PHE A 13 -17.95 10.97 -25.53
CA PHE A 13 -18.94 10.87 -24.45
C PHE A 13 -19.99 11.97 -24.54
N GLU A 14 -19.57 13.22 -24.77
CA GLU A 14 -20.48 14.36 -24.97
C GLU A 14 -21.43 14.15 -26.17
N ALA A 15 -20.91 13.65 -27.28
CA ALA A 15 -21.74 13.33 -28.46
C ALA A 15 -22.79 12.22 -28.19
N LEU A 16 -22.56 11.38 -27.20
CA LEU A 16 -23.49 10.36 -26.74
C LEU A 16 -24.44 10.87 -25.64
N GLY A 17 -24.25 12.09 -25.17
CA GLY A 17 -25.03 12.68 -24.08
C GLY A 17 -24.67 12.11 -22.71
N LEU A 18 -23.42 11.70 -22.54
CA LEU A 18 -22.87 11.13 -21.30
C LEU A 18 -21.79 12.04 -20.72
N ASP A 19 -21.69 12.09 -19.41
CA ASP A 19 -20.49 12.61 -18.76
C ASP A 19 -19.30 11.69 -19.09
N TYR A 20 -18.10 12.26 -19.12
CA TYR A 20 -16.88 11.46 -19.37
C TYR A 20 -16.69 10.42 -18.28
N ILE A 21 -16.54 9.17 -18.68
CA ILE A 21 -16.25 8.06 -17.78
C ILE A 21 -14.75 7.82 -17.75
N PRO A 22 -14.06 8.13 -16.64
CA PRO A 22 -12.63 7.82 -16.49
C PRO A 22 -12.35 6.32 -16.69
N PRO A 23 -11.18 5.96 -17.25
CA PRO A 23 -10.83 4.55 -17.51
C PRO A 23 -10.97 3.64 -16.28
N GLU A 24 -10.68 4.16 -15.10
CA GLU A 24 -10.76 3.45 -13.81
C GLU A 24 -12.18 2.99 -13.45
N LEU A 25 -13.21 3.65 -13.99
CA LEU A 25 -14.60 3.30 -13.75
C LEU A 25 -15.22 2.41 -14.83
N ARG A 26 -14.48 2.04 -15.88
CA ARG A 26 -15.01 1.25 -17.04
C ARG A 26 -15.01 -0.25 -16.77
N GLU A 27 -15.73 -0.67 -15.73
CA GLU A 27 -15.77 -2.05 -15.23
C GLU A 27 -17.13 -2.77 -15.47
N ALA A 28 -18.04 -2.17 -16.24
CA ALA A 28 -19.41 -2.65 -16.47
C ALA A 28 -20.21 -2.79 -15.15
N ALA A 29 -20.05 -1.83 -14.23
CA ALA A 29 -20.65 -1.80 -12.90
C ALA A 29 -21.74 -0.72 -12.73
N GLY A 30 -22.29 -0.16 -13.83
CA GLY A 30 -23.34 0.87 -13.81
C GLY A 30 -22.84 2.28 -14.13
N GLU A 31 -21.58 2.40 -14.59
CA GLU A 31 -20.96 3.69 -14.92
C GLU A 31 -21.64 4.42 -16.08
N ILE A 32 -22.28 3.69 -17.02
CA ILE A 32 -22.99 4.30 -18.17
C ILE A 32 -24.25 5.02 -17.69
N GLU A 33 -25.01 4.40 -16.80
CA GLU A 33 -26.21 4.97 -16.19
C GLU A 33 -25.83 6.19 -15.32
N ALA A 34 -24.75 6.07 -14.54
CA ALA A 34 -24.23 7.16 -13.71
C ALA A 34 -23.73 8.34 -14.55
N ALA A 35 -23.11 8.08 -15.70
CA ALA A 35 -22.70 9.13 -16.64
C ALA A 35 -23.89 9.83 -17.32
N ALA A 36 -24.99 9.12 -17.50
CA ALA A 36 -26.20 9.67 -18.10
C ALA A 36 -27.01 10.56 -17.14
N ASP A 37 -26.96 10.29 -15.84
CA ASP A 37 -27.69 11.04 -14.81
C ASP A 37 -26.82 11.98 -13.97
N GLY A 38 -25.50 12.07 -14.24
CA GLY A 38 -24.57 12.94 -13.55
C GLY A 38 -24.19 12.48 -12.14
N SER A 39 -24.29 11.18 -11.85
CA SER A 39 -23.98 10.61 -10.54
C SER A 39 -22.66 9.85 -10.48
N LEU A 40 -21.75 10.07 -11.46
CA LEU A 40 -20.39 9.52 -11.40
C LEU A 40 -19.68 9.95 -10.11
N PRO A 41 -18.94 9.04 -9.44
CA PRO A 41 -18.17 9.42 -8.27
C PRO A 41 -16.99 10.34 -8.65
N THR A 42 -16.62 11.22 -7.74
CA THR A 42 -15.36 11.95 -7.84
C THR A 42 -14.22 11.00 -7.48
N LEU A 43 -13.28 10.82 -8.39
CA LEU A 43 -12.11 9.98 -8.16
C LEU A 43 -11.06 10.74 -7.34
N VAL A 44 -10.23 9.98 -6.64
CA VAL A 44 -9.02 10.49 -5.97
C VAL A 44 -8.00 10.84 -7.04
N GLU A 45 -7.43 12.03 -6.94
CA GLU A 45 -6.36 12.52 -7.81
C GLU A 45 -5.00 12.49 -7.08
N ALA A 46 -3.91 12.64 -7.81
CA ALA A 46 -2.56 12.61 -7.23
C ALA A 46 -2.36 13.68 -6.14
N ASP A 47 -2.97 14.86 -6.32
CA ASP A 47 -2.89 15.96 -5.36
C ASP A 47 -3.69 15.71 -4.06
N ASP A 48 -4.58 14.72 -4.05
CA ASP A 48 -5.33 14.30 -2.84
C ASP A 48 -4.51 13.37 -1.94
N VAL A 49 -3.44 12.74 -2.50
CA VAL A 49 -2.58 11.82 -1.75
C VAL A 49 -1.66 12.62 -0.82
N ARG A 50 -1.81 12.40 0.47
CA ARG A 50 -1.09 13.14 1.52
C ARG A 50 -0.07 12.32 2.27
N CYS A 51 -0.13 10.99 2.14
CA CYS A 51 0.77 10.05 2.82
C CYS A 51 1.05 8.86 1.91
N ASP A 52 2.25 8.28 2.07
CA ASP A 52 2.54 6.90 1.61
C ASP A 52 2.95 6.08 2.83
N ILE A 53 2.21 5.00 3.09
CA ILE A 53 2.31 4.23 4.33
C ILE A 53 2.76 2.77 4.11
N HIS A 54 3.37 2.49 2.96
CA HIS A 54 3.96 1.19 2.67
C HIS A 54 5.13 1.32 1.68
N MET A 55 6.35 1.38 2.18
CA MET A 55 7.56 1.53 1.37
C MET A 55 8.78 0.86 2.00
N HIS A 56 9.79 0.59 1.17
CA HIS A 56 11.03 -0.09 1.56
C HIS A 56 12.26 0.77 1.28
N THR A 57 13.28 0.58 2.10
CA THR A 57 14.55 1.28 1.97
C THR A 57 15.70 0.32 1.60
N THR A 58 16.92 0.85 1.47
CA THR A 58 18.13 0.05 1.29
C THR A 58 18.43 -0.88 2.45
N GLU A 59 17.71 -0.79 3.56
CA GLU A 59 17.85 -1.71 4.68
C GLU A 59 17.32 -3.11 4.34
N THR A 60 16.34 -3.20 3.43
CA THR A 60 15.84 -4.46 2.89
C THR A 60 16.04 -4.54 1.38
N ASP A 61 15.03 -4.31 0.57
CA ASP A 61 15.04 -4.47 -0.89
C ASP A 61 14.72 -3.19 -1.65
N GLY A 62 14.56 -2.06 -0.95
CA GLY A 62 14.43 -0.76 -1.57
C GLY A 62 15.75 -0.23 -2.15
N SER A 63 15.71 0.89 -2.84
CA SER A 63 16.87 1.47 -3.54
C SER A 63 17.32 2.81 -2.98
N ALA A 64 16.59 3.39 -2.04
CA ALA A 64 16.87 4.67 -1.41
C ALA A 64 16.99 4.52 0.11
N SER A 65 17.78 5.37 0.74
CA SER A 65 17.89 5.46 2.20
C SER A 65 16.65 6.11 2.82
N ILE A 66 16.48 5.97 4.15
CA ILE A 66 15.41 6.62 4.91
C ILE A 66 15.36 8.13 4.61
N ALA A 67 16.51 8.80 4.65
CA ALA A 67 16.59 10.25 4.42
C ALA A 67 16.20 10.64 2.98
N GLU A 68 16.63 9.87 1.97
CA GLU A 68 16.26 10.11 0.57
C GLU A 68 14.75 9.88 0.34
N MET A 69 14.15 8.87 1.00
CA MET A 69 12.71 8.64 0.95
C MET A 69 11.94 9.80 1.58
N GLY A 70 12.38 10.30 2.75
CA GLY A 70 11.78 11.45 3.41
C GLY A 70 11.84 12.72 2.56
N GLU A 71 12.99 13.04 1.98
CA GLU A 71 13.14 14.20 1.10
C GLU A 71 12.26 14.11 -0.15
N ALA A 72 12.21 12.94 -0.80
CA ALA A 72 11.37 12.73 -1.98
C ALA A 72 9.87 12.89 -1.66
N ALA A 73 9.41 12.34 -0.54
CA ALA A 73 8.03 12.45 -0.10
C ALA A 73 7.66 13.92 0.27
N ARG A 74 8.58 14.63 0.91
CA ARG A 74 8.43 16.07 1.19
C ARG A 74 8.31 16.88 -0.10
N GLU A 75 9.10 16.58 -1.13
CA GLU A 75 9.02 17.23 -2.45
C GLU A 75 7.70 16.96 -3.17
N LEU A 76 7.09 15.79 -2.94
CA LEU A 76 5.74 15.44 -3.42
C LEU A 76 4.61 16.13 -2.63
N GLY A 77 4.93 16.81 -1.53
CA GLY A 77 3.96 17.51 -0.69
C GLY A 77 3.20 16.59 0.28
N TYR A 78 3.79 15.44 0.64
CA TYR A 78 3.22 14.54 1.63
C TYR A 78 3.40 15.09 3.04
N ASP A 79 2.44 14.81 3.92
CA ASP A 79 2.48 15.18 5.33
C ASP A 79 3.26 14.14 6.16
N CYS A 80 3.16 12.87 5.79
CA CYS A 80 3.90 11.78 6.42
C CYS A 80 4.19 10.62 5.46
N ILE A 81 5.16 9.77 5.83
CA ILE A 81 5.39 8.46 5.24
C ILE A 81 5.65 7.43 6.34
N ALA A 82 5.32 6.17 6.08
CA ALA A 82 5.74 5.07 6.95
C ALA A 82 6.82 4.24 6.26
N ILE A 83 7.99 4.12 6.89
CA ILE A 83 9.06 3.23 6.44
C ILE A 83 8.72 1.82 6.95
N THR A 84 8.46 0.88 6.04
CA THR A 84 7.93 -0.45 6.35
C THR A 84 8.78 -1.56 5.75
N ASP A 85 10.06 -1.53 6.04
CA ASP A 85 10.99 -2.57 5.60
C ASP A 85 10.59 -3.97 6.09
N HIS A 86 10.97 -5.02 5.35
CA HIS A 86 10.54 -6.40 5.60
C HIS A 86 11.06 -7.02 6.89
N SER A 87 10.25 -7.86 7.54
CA SER A 87 10.65 -8.75 8.63
C SER A 87 11.44 -9.97 8.11
N GLN A 88 12.08 -10.69 9.03
CA GLN A 88 13.10 -11.71 8.74
C GLN A 88 12.65 -12.88 7.87
N ALA A 89 11.36 -13.22 7.83
CA ALA A 89 10.85 -14.34 7.00
C ALA A 89 11.06 -14.08 5.51
N VAL A 90 11.10 -12.82 5.06
CA VAL A 90 11.34 -12.43 3.68
C VAL A 90 12.85 -12.38 3.39
N THR A 91 13.49 -13.54 3.41
CA THR A 91 14.96 -13.67 3.27
C THR A 91 15.50 -13.15 1.93
N VAL A 92 14.70 -13.20 0.86
CA VAL A 92 15.09 -12.68 -0.47
C VAL A 92 15.19 -11.17 -0.49
N ALA A 93 14.48 -10.49 0.41
CA ALA A 93 14.51 -9.05 0.59
C ALA A 93 15.48 -8.61 1.71
N ASN A 94 16.33 -9.49 2.22
CA ASN A 94 17.21 -9.20 3.37
C ASN A 94 16.44 -8.78 4.63
N GLY A 95 15.28 -9.37 4.87
CA GLY A 95 14.38 -9.01 5.97
C GLY A 95 15.06 -8.92 7.34
N MET A 96 14.56 -8.05 8.20
CA MET A 96 15.20 -7.67 9.46
C MET A 96 14.96 -8.67 10.57
N THR A 97 16.03 -8.99 11.31
CA THR A 97 15.91 -9.65 12.61
C THR A 97 15.34 -8.68 13.66
N PRO A 98 14.85 -9.18 14.82
CA PRO A 98 14.38 -8.30 15.89
C PRO A 98 15.41 -7.25 16.34
N GLU A 99 16.70 -7.61 16.38
CA GLU A 99 17.77 -6.67 16.72
C GLU A 99 17.92 -5.57 15.67
N ARG A 100 17.94 -5.93 14.37
CA ARG A 100 18.00 -4.94 13.28
C ARG A 100 16.78 -4.03 13.27
N PHE A 101 15.59 -4.59 13.50
CA PHE A 101 14.38 -3.77 13.52
C PHE A 101 14.38 -2.76 14.67
N ARG A 102 14.86 -3.12 15.86
CA ARG A 102 15.03 -2.18 16.98
C ARG A 102 15.95 -1.00 16.60
N ASP A 103 17.11 -1.30 16.01
CA ASP A 103 18.05 -0.26 15.56
C ASP A 103 17.44 0.60 14.44
N HIS A 104 16.59 0.00 13.60
CA HIS A 104 15.91 0.66 12.49
C HIS A 104 14.81 1.64 12.98
N ILE A 105 14.04 1.27 14.00
CA ILE A 105 13.08 2.18 14.67
C ILE A 105 13.81 3.45 15.13
N ASP A 106 14.94 3.30 15.82
CA ASP A 106 15.73 4.44 16.30
C ASP A 106 16.26 5.29 15.13
N ALA A 107 16.71 4.65 14.05
CA ALA A 107 17.20 5.34 12.87
C ALA A 107 16.11 6.13 12.13
N ILE A 108 14.89 5.59 12.03
CA ILE A 108 13.75 6.29 11.40
C ILE A 108 13.34 7.49 12.25
N ARG A 109 13.22 7.31 13.57
CA ARG A 109 12.90 8.41 14.51
C ARG A 109 13.93 9.54 14.43
N GLN A 110 15.20 9.20 14.36
CA GLN A 110 16.27 10.20 14.17
C GLN A 110 16.15 10.91 12.82
N ALA A 111 15.87 10.17 11.73
CA ALA A 111 15.69 10.76 10.42
C ALA A 111 14.45 11.68 10.36
N SER A 112 13.38 11.34 11.07
CA SER A 112 12.17 12.17 11.18
C SER A 112 12.48 13.51 11.88
N ASP A 113 13.37 13.51 12.89
CA ASP A 113 13.83 14.73 13.55
C ASP A 113 14.73 15.60 12.64
N ASP A 114 15.44 14.98 11.68
CA ASP A 114 16.41 15.63 10.80
C ASP A 114 15.78 16.19 9.50
N VAL A 115 14.60 15.71 9.10
CA VAL A 115 13.89 16.13 7.87
C VAL A 115 12.71 17.06 8.22
N ASP A 116 12.90 18.36 8.05
CA ASP A 116 11.86 19.34 8.32
C ASP A 116 10.66 19.24 7.38
N GLY A 117 9.44 19.30 7.92
CA GLY A 117 8.21 19.47 7.16
C GLY A 117 7.55 18.19 6.69
N ILE A 118 8.01 17.04 7.15
CA ILE A 118 7.37 15.72 6.95
C ILE A 118 7.60 14.85 8.18
N GLU A 119 6.65 14.00 8.51
CA GLU A 119 6.76 12.99 9.58
C GLU A 119 7.14 11.63 8.98
N LEU A 120 8.19 10.99 9.50
CA LEU A 120 8.57 9.64 9.14
C LEU A 120 8.16 8.69 10.27
N LEU A 121 7.19 7.83 10.01
CA LEU A 121 6.72 6.84 10.97
C LEU A 121 7.62 5.60 10.96
N ALA A 122 8.10 5.20 12.13
CA ALA A 122 8.86 3.97 12.30
C ALA A 122 7.93 2.75 12.18
N GLY A 123 7.97 2.09 11.02
CA GLY A 123 7.09 0.98 10.71
C GLY A 123 7.82 -0.29 10.29
N ILE A 124 7.04 -1.31 9.99
CA ILE A 124 7.49 -2.60 9.47
C ILE A 124 6.42 -3.24 8.59
N GLU A 125 6.85 -3.93 7.53
CA GLU A 125 6.04 -4.95 6.88
C GLU A 125 6.37 -6.32 7.49
N VAL A 126 5.51 -6.74 8.44
CA VAL A 126 5.68 -8.01 9.14
C VAL A 126 5.02 -9.15 8.36
N ASP A 127 5.73 -10.29 8.19
CA ASP A 127 5.17 -11.46 7.53
C ASP A 127 4.17 -12.17 8.44
N ILE A 128 2.97 -12.45 7.91
CA ILE A 128 1.99 -13.31 8.57
C ILE A 128 2.38 -14.76 8.29
N LEU A 129 2.83 -15.47 9.31
CA LEU A 129 3.26 -16.86 9.20
C LEU A 129 2.08 -17.80 8.88
N LYS A 130 2.37 -19.02 8.50
CA LYS A 130 1.36 -20.00 8.06
C LYS A 130 0.27 -20.26 9.09
N ASP A 131 0.59 -20.16 10.38
CA ASP A 131 -0.32 -20.38 11.50
C ASP A 131 -1.06 -19.11 11.98
N GLY A 132 -0.83 -17.97 11.30
CA GLY A 132 -1.42 -16.69 11.64
C GLY A 132 -0.63 -15.87 12.67
N SER A 133 0.50 -16.37 13.17
CA SER A 133 1.40 -15.58 14.02
C SER A 133 2.19 -14.57 13.18
N LEU A 134 2.70 -13.52 13.82
CA LEU A 134 3.52 -12.48 13.19
C LEU A 134 5.01 -12.81 13.32
N ASP A 135 5.79 -12.50 12.30
CA ASP A 135 7.23 -12.80 12.22
C ASP A 135 8.11 -11.77 12.91
N MET A 136 7.67 -11.28 14.06
CA MET A 136 8.40 -10.32 14.89
C MET A 136 7.95 -10.42 16.35
N ASP A 137 8.81 -9.98 17.27
CA ASP A 137 8.47 -9.91 18.71
C ASP A 137 7.33 -8.90 18.95
N ASP A 138 6.27 -9.30 19.66
CA ASP A 138 5.11 -8.46 19.96
C ASP A 138 5.51 -7.11 20.57
N ALA A 139 6.50 -7.11 21.47
CA ALA A 139 6.97 -5.88 22.12
C ALA A 139 7.65 -4.89 21.16
N LEU A 140 8.22 -5.37 20.05
CA LEU A 140 8.79 -4.51 19.01
C LEU A 140 7.70 -3.99 18.06
N LEU A 141 6.67 -4.81 17.80
CA LEU A 141 5.51 -4.37 17.03
C LEU A 141 4.71 -3.31 17.79
N ASP A 142 4.57 -3.45 19.12
CA ASP A 142 3.89 -2.45 19.96
C ASP A 142 4.69 -1.13 20.10
N ASP A 143 6.02 -1.17 19.93
CA ASP A 143 6.88 0.04 19.89
C ASP A 143 6.91 0.71 18.51
N ALA A 144 6.57 0.00 17.44
CA ALA A 144 6.44 0.55 16.11
C ALA A 144 5.25 1.52 16.02
N GLU A 145 5.36 2.51 15.11
CA GLU A 145 4.32 3.51 14.90
C GLU A 145 3.34 3.10 13.78
N TRP A 146 3.76 2.14 12.92
CA TRP A 146 2.93 1.62 11.84
C TRP A 146 3.31 0.18 11.48
N VAL A 147 2.37 -0.75 11.57
CA VAL A 147 2.60 -2.17 11.32
C VAL A 147 1.70 -2.67 10.19
N VAL A 148 2.32 -3.07 9.07
CA VAL A 148 1.65 -3.68 7.93
C VAL A 148 1.83 -5.18 7.98
N GLY A 149 0.74 -5.94 8.08
CA GLY A 149 0.78 -7.41 8.04
C GLY A 149 0.62 -7.94 6.62
N SER A 150 1.58 -8.69 6.11
CA SER A 150 1.56 -9.19 4.73
C SER A 150 1.78 -10.70 4.62
N VAL A 151 1.31 -11.27 3.52
CA VAL A 151 1.50 -12.68 3.18
C VAL A 151 2.48 -12.79 2.02
N HIS A 152 3.68 -13.35 2.26
CA HIS A 152 4.70 -13.57 1.22
C HIS A 152 4.97 -15.04 0.93
N SER A 153 4.30 -15.95 1.63
CA SER A 153 4.50 -17.39 1.51
C SER A 153 3.20 -18.18 1.62
N HIS A 154 3.22 -19.46 1.21
CA HIS A 154 2.07 -20.35 1.36
C HIS A 154 0.76 -19.83 0.73
N PHE A 155 0.83 -19.19 -0.44
CA PHE A 155 -0.31 -18.63 -1.17
C PHE A 155 -1.37 -19.66 -1.61
N ASN A 156 -1.03 -20.95 -1.59
CA ASN A 156 -1.90 -22.04 -2.03
C ASN A 156 -2.59 -22.78 -0.88
N LEU A 157 -2.83 -22.11 0.24
CA LEU A 157 -3.68 -22.66 1.30
C LEU A 157 -5.11 -22.78 0.81
N GLU A 158 -5.86 -23.75 1.40
CA GLU A 158 -7.29 -23.81 1.22
C GLU A 158 -7.95 -22.52 1.71
N PRO A 159 -9.04 -22.01 1.07
CA PRO A 159 -9.61 -20.69 1.38
C PRO A 159 -9.93 -20.48 2.87
N GLN A 160 -10.48 -21.49 3.55
CA GLN A 160 -10.76 -21.38 4.98
C GLN A 160 -9.50 -21.25 5.81
N ALA A 161 -8.44 -22.00 5.49
CA ALA A 161 -7.16 -21.94 6.19
C ALA A 161 -6.45 -20.58 5.96
N MET A 162 -6.61 -19.97 4.78
CA MET A 162 -6.11 -18.63 4.53
C MET A 162 -6.90 -17.59 5.33
N THR A 163 -8.22 -17.71 5.37
CA THR A 163 -9.08 -16.86 6.20
C THR A 163 -8.69 -16.95 7.68
N ASP A 164 -8.55 -18.16 8.21
CA ASP A 164 -8.15 -18.38 9.61
C ASP A 164 -6.77 -17.80 9.92
N ARG A 165 -5.81 -17.90 8.98
CA ARG A 165 -4.48 -17.28 9.05
C ARG A 165 -4.56 -15.76 9.17
N LEU A 166 -5.32 -15.11 8.29
CA LEU A 166 -5.48 -13.64 8.30
C LEU A 166 -6.23 -13.16 9.55
N LEU A 167 -7.29 -13.86 9.95
CA LEU A 167 -8.02 -13.53 11.17
C LEU A 167 -7.12 -13.67 12.41
N GLY A 168 -6.31 -14.73 12.48
CA GLY A 168 -5.37 -14.92 13.59
C GLY A 168 -4.39 -13.74 13.73
N ALA A 169 -3.86 -13.25 12.61
CA ALA A 169 -2.98 -12.08 12.60
C ALA A 169 -3.71 -10.79 13.03
N ILE A 170 -4.91 -10.55 12.52
CA ILE A 170 -5.73 -9.37 12.88
C ILE A 170 -6.12 -9.41 14.37
N GLU A 171 -6.47 -10.58 14.91
CA GLU A 171 -6.87 -10.76 16.31
C GLU A 171 -5.73 -10.50 17.32
N THR A 172 -4.47 -10.45 16.87
CA THR A 172 -3.35 -9.99 17.74
C THR A 172 -3.53 -8.57 18.21
N GLY A 173 -4.21 -7.71 17.43
CA GLY A 173 -4.37 -6.29 17.70
C GLY A 173 -3.09 -5.46 17.47
N LEU A 174 -2.06 -6.05 16.84
CA LEU A 174 -0.76 -5.42 16.58
C LEU A 174 -0.63 -4.87 15.15
N LEU A 175 -1.60 -5.13 14.29
CA LEU A 175 -1.59 -4.65 12.89
C LEU A 175 -2.41 -3.39 12.75
N ASP A 176 -1.85 -2.39 12.05
CA ASP A 176 -2.56 -1.18 11.62
C ASP A 176 -3.16 -1.35 10.23
N ALA A 177 -2.50 -2.12 9.36
CA ALA A 177 -2.95 -2.36 8.00
C ALA A 177 -2.66 -3.78 7.51
N MET A 178 -3.42 -4.21 6.50
CA MET A 178 -3.14 -5.42 5.71
C MET A 178 -2.53 -5.01 4.38
N GLY A 179 -1.30 -5.45 4.12
CA GLY A 179 -0.60 -5.25 2.86
C GLY A 179 -1.10 -6.21 1.78
N HIS A 180 -1.32 -5.72 0.55
CA HIS A 180 -1.71 -6.47 -0.67
C HIS A 180 -2.53 -7.75 -0.40
N PRO A 181 -3.71 -7.66 0.28
CA PRO A 181 -4.43 -8.79 0.87
C PRO A 181 -4.94 -9.81 -0.16
N THR A 182 -5.12 -9.41 -1.41
CA THR A 182 -5.55 -10.34 -2.47
C THR A 182 -4.40 -11.17 -3.03
N GLY A 183 -3.16 -10.70 -2.93
CA GLY A 183 -2.00 -11.34 -3.54
C GLY A 183 -2.13 -11.57 -5.06
N ARG A 184 -3.07 -10.89 -5.73
CA ARG A 184 -3.36 -11.05 -7.16
C ARG A 184 -2.21 -10.55 -8.02
N ILE A 185 -1.86 -11.32 -9.05
CA ILE A 185 -0.91 -10.92 -10.10
C ILE A 185 -1.65 -11.00 -11.45
N LEU A 186 -1.85 -9.87 -12.10
CA LEU A 186 -2.52 -9.80 -13.40
C LEU A 186 -1.80 -10.69 -14.43
N GLY A 187 -2.55 -11.63 -15.03
CA GLY A 187 -2.00 -12.60 -15.99
C GLY A 187 -1.15 -13.71 -15.38
N GLY A 188 -1.04 -13.80 -14.07
CA GLY A 188 -0.21 -14.79 -13.36
C GLY A 188 -0.92 -15.54 -12.26
N ARG A 189 -1.50 -14.87 -11.28
CA ARG A 189 -2.16 -15.49 -10.13
C ARG A 189 -3.49 -14.77 -9.83
N ASP A 190 -4.56 -15.55 -9.66
CA ASP A 190 -5.83 -15.05 -9.13
C ASP A 190 -5.68 -14.70 -7.64
N GLY A 191 -6.50 -13.75 -7.16
CA GLY A 191 -6.52 -13.34 -5.77
C GLY A 191 -7.23 -14.34 -4.86
#